data_cd86768e40684a7054a990a97612721c
#
_entry.id   cd86768e40684a7054a990a97612721c
#
_cell.length_a   1.000
_cell.length_b   1.000
_cell.length_c   1.000
_cell.angle_alpha   90.00
_cell.angle_beta   90.00
_cell.angle_gamma   90.00
#
_symmetry.space_group_name_H-M   'P 1'
#
loop_
_entity.id
_entity.type
_entity.pdbx_description
1 polymer ?
#
loop_
_entity_poly.entity_id
_entity_poly.type
_entity_poly.pdbx_seq_one_letter_code
_entity_poly.pdbx_strand_id
1 'polypeptide(L)'
;MRRQHLASEQELFAKGLATYQKVVAGNYYGHREAYNVLHEVLLNQTKPGFVFADLACGSAPFSAAALAETGVGRYVGIDVSKPALDVAKEMLAFLSCPIELRCQDFTEAIDAWEGQLDVVWIGLSFHHLRTPEKATLMKKVESLLPRDGLFMIWEPTCLEGEAREAWVERLSQSLRSLPLTDEEFTAFDSHIRAADFRETAAIWKGMAREAGFEQSDQLFAPPDQLTGVYLFRH
;
A
#
# COMPACT_ATOMS: atom_id res chain seq x y z
N MET A 1 5.11 9.98 -20.27
CA MET A 1 5.91 9.06 -19.42
C MET A 1 5.04 8.26 -18.45
N ARG A 2 4.16 8.88 -17.62
CA ARG A 2 3.32 8.18 -16.64
C ARG A 2 2.38 7.10 -17.25
N ARG A 3 1.70 7.39 -18.39
CA ARG A 3 0.83 6.38 -19.05
C ARG A 3 1.59 5.16 -19.56
N GLN A 4 2.85 5.30 -19.99
CA GLN A 4 3.67 4.16 -20.40
C GLN A 4 4.12 3.33 -19.20
N HIS A 5 4.33 3.97 -18.05
CA HIS A 5 4.66 3.29 -16.80
C HIS A 5 3.49 2.46 -16.27
N LEU A 6 2.28 3.04 -16.25
CA LEU A 6 1.05 2.32 -15.87
C LEU A 6 0.75 1.12 -16.79
N ALA A 7 0.97 1.24 -18.09
CA ALA A 7 0.83 0.11 -19.02
C ALA A 7 1.83 -1.01 -18.71
N SER A 8 3.08 -0.68 -18.35
CA SER A 8 4.09 -1.66 -17.95
C SER A 8 3.75 -2.35 -16.62
N GLU A 9 3.17 -1.63 -15.67
CA GLU A 9 2.70 -2.18 -14.39
C GLU A 9 1.51 -3.12 -14.59
N GLN A 10 0.53 -2.74 -15.41
CA GLN A 10 -0.60 -3.60 -15.74
C GLN A 10 -0.15 -4.90 -16.44
N GLU A 11 0.80 -4.81 -17.39
CA GLU A 11 1.36 -5.99 -18.05
C GLU A 11 2.19 -6.85 -17.08
N LEU A 12 2.99 -6.24 -16.21
CA LEU A 12 3.76 -6.94 -15.20
C LEU A 12 2.81 -7.62 -14.21
N PHE A 13 1.78 -6.91 -13.76
CA PHE A 13 0.77 -7.46 -12.86
C PHE A 13 0.02 -8.63 -13.52
N ALA A 14 -0.37 -8.52 -14.79
CA ALA A 14 -1.03 -9.59 -15.52
C ALA A 14 -0.13 -10.81 -15.76
N LYS A 15 1.16 -10.60 -16.08
CA LYS A 15 2.15 -11.67 -16.28
C LYS A 15 2.75 -12.17 -14.97
N GLY A 16 2.84 -11.31 -13.96
CA GLY A 16 3.47 -11.58 -12.67
C GLY A 16 2.49 -12.02 -11.57
N LEU A 17 1.18 -12.10 -11.85
CA LEU A 17 0.18 -12.43 -10.83
C LEU A 17 0.48 -13.77 -10.12
N ALA A 18 0.88 -14.80 -10.87
CA ALA A 18 1.24 -16.08 -10.29
C ALA A 18 2.52 -16.00 -9.42
N THR A 19 3.51 -15.23 -9.86
CA THR A 19 4.74 -14.96 -9.11
C THR A 19 4.44 -14.17 -7.84
N TYR A 20 3.63 -13.11 -7.96
CA TYR A 20 3.18 -12.32 -6.81
C TYR A 20 2.39 -13.17 -5.80
N GLN A 21 1.52 -14.08 -6.28
CA GLN A 21 0.81 -15.01 -5.40
C GLN A 21 1.74 -15.93 -4.62
N LYS A 22 2.88 -16.36 -5.18
CA LYS A 22 3.90 -17.11 -4.44
C LYS A 22 4.53 -16.27 -3.32
N VAL A 23 4.86 -15.01 -3.62
CA VAL A 23 5.39 -14.05 -2.64
C VAL A 23 4.40 -13.84 -1.50
N VAL A 24 3.14 -13.61 -1.83
CA VAL A 24 2.05 -13.43 -0.87
C VAL A 24 1.82 -14.69 -0.04
N ALA A 25 1.70 -15.87 -0.67
CA ALA A 25 1.47 -17.14 0.02
C ALA A 25 2.60 -17.48 0.99
N GLY A 26 3.84 -17.15 0.63
CA GLY A 26 5.01 -17.29 1.47
C GLY A 26 5.14 -16.25 2.59
N ASN A 27 4.30 -15.22 2.59
CA ASN A 27 4.35 -14.09 3.54
C ASN A 27 5.71 -13.35 3.55
N TYR A 28 6.39 -13.27 2.42
CA TYR A 28 7.78 -12.83 2.35
C TYR A 28 8.00 -11.35 2.65
N TYR A 29 7.00 -10.50 2.42
CA TYR A 29 7.05 -9.08 2.80
C TYR A 29 6.37 -8.80 4.14
N GLY A 30 5.89 -9.82 4.86
CA GLY A 30 5.17 -9.64 6.11
C GLY A 30 3.72 -9.17 5.90
N HIS A 31 3.04 -9.68 4.85
CA HIS A 31 1.64 -9.35 4.55
C HIS A 31 0.73 -9.57 5.76
N ARG A 32 0.86 -10.74 6.41
CA ARG A 32 0.01 -11.07 7.57
C ARG A 32 0.21 -10.11 8.72
N GLU A 33 1.47 -9.79 9.02
CA GLU A 33 1.83 -8.88 10.10
C GLU A 33 1.36 -7.45 9.79
N ALA A 34 1.57 -6.96 8.56
CA ALA A 34 1.15 -5.62 8.15
C ALA A 34 -0.37 -5.45 8.22
N TYR A 35 -1.12 -6.42 7.71
CA TYR A 35 -2.59 -6.36 7.76
C TYR A 35 -3.17 -6.68 9.14
N ASN A 36 -2.48 -7.44 10.00
CA ASN A 36 -2.83 -7.56 11.42
C ASN A 36 -2.67 -6.21 12.13
N VAL A 37 -1.59 -5.48 11.86
CA VAL A 37 -1.41 -4.12 12.40
C VAL A 37 -2.52 -3.19 11.92
N LEU A 38 -2.88 -3.24 10.63
CA LEU A 38 -4.02 -2.49 10.10
C LEU A 38 -5.31 -2.85 10.85
N HIS A 39 -5.62 -4.13 10.99
CA HIS A 39 -6.81 -4.62 11.71
C HIS A 39 -6.88 -4.09 13.14
N GLU A 40 -5.78 -4.21 13.89
CA GLU A 40 -5.70 -3.73 15.28
C GLU A 40 -5.91 -2.21 15.38
N VAL A 41 -5.36 -1.44 14.44
CA VAL A 41 -5.60 0.01 14.40
C VAL A 41 -7.06 0.31 14.09
N LEU A 42 -7.65 -0.37 13.13
CA LEU A 42 -9.06 -0.18 12.77
C LEU A 42 -10.00 -0.52 13.93
N LEU A 43 -9.76 -1.62 14.65
CA LEU A 43 -10.56 -2.00 15.82
C LEU A 43 -10.48 -0.99 16.96
N ASN A 44 -9.28 -0.45 17.23
CA ASN A 44 -9.02 0.30 18.45
C ASN A 44 -9.06 1.82 18.27
N GLN A 45 -8.93 2.33 17.03
CA GLN A 45 -8.76 3.76 16.76
C GLN A 45 -9.81 4.36 15.81
N THR A 46 -10.76 3.55 15.30
CA THR A 46 -11.86 4.06 14.47
C THR A 46 -13.21 3.97 15.20
N LYS A 47 -14.15 4.82 14.79
CA LYS A 47 -15.55 4.75 15.22
C LYS A 47 -16.35 3.88 14.26
N PRO A 48 -17.36 3.13 14.70
CA PRO A 48 -18.23 2.41 13.79
C PRO A 48 -18.85 3.34 12.72
N GLY A 49 -18.92 2.82 11.49
CA GLY A 49 -19.45 3.57 10.35
C GLY A 49 -18.38 4.33 9.54
N PHE A 50 -17.09 4.16 9.81
CA PHE A 50 -16.00 4.84 9.10
C PHE A 50 -15.93 4.47 7.60
N VAL A 51 -15.50 5.44 6.80
CA VAL A 51 -15.20 5.27 5.36
C VAL A 51 -13.74 4.86 5.20
N PHE A 52 -13.52 3.69 4.61
CA PHE A 52 -12.19 3.15 4.33
C PHE A 52 -11.86 3.26 2.84
N ALA A 53 -10.81 3.98 2.50
CA ALA A 53 -10.26 4.05 1.14
C ALA A 53 -9.00 3.20 1.03
N ASP A 54 -9.03 2.19 0.15
CA ASP A 54 -7.94 1.26 -0.15
C ASP A 54 -7.34 1.63 -1.51
N LEU A 55 -6.19 2.30 -1.49
CA LEU A 55 -5.53 2.81 -2.68
C LEU A 55 -4.56 1.77 -3.23
N ALA A 56 -4.73 1.41 -4.51
CA ALA A 56 -4.10 0.29 -5.18
C ALA A 56 -4.45 -1.04 -4.48
N CYS A 57 -5.76 -1.27 -4.29
CA CYS A 57 -6.28 -2.38 -3.48
C CYS A 57 -6.04 -3.77 -4.10
N GLY A 58 -5.69 -3.85 -5.38
CA GLY A 58 -5.54 -5.11 -6.08
C GLY A 58 -6.80 -5.97 -5.98
N SER A 59 -6.62 -7.25 -5.64
CA SER A 59 -7.72 -8.20 -5.38
C SER A 59 -8.23 -8.19 -3.92
N ALA A 60 -7.68 -7.34 -3.08
CA ALA A 60 -8.11 -7.03 -1.70
C ALA A 60 -8.30 -8.20 -0.70
N PRO A 61 -7.62 -9.36 -0.79
CA PRO A 61 -7.89 -10.47 0.13
C PRO A 61 -7.49 -10.14 1.57
N PHE A 62 -6.42 -9.39 1.76
CA PHE A 62 -5.95 -9.00 3.08
C PHE A 62 -6.72 -7.80 3.64
N SER A 63 -7.09 -6.84 2.80
CA SER A 63 -7.96 -5.73 3.22
C SER A 63 -9.32 -6.26 3.66
N ALA A 64 -9.87 -7.23 2.94
CA ALA A 64 -11.10 -7.91 3.33
C ALA A 64 -10.98 -8.55 4.72
N ALA A 65 -9.89 -9.28 4.97
CA ALA A 65 -9.62 -9.89 6.28
C ALA A 65 -9.39 -8.84 7.38
N ALA A 66 -8.63 -7.79 7.10
CA ALA A 66 -8.36 -6.72 8.06
C ALA A 66 -9.60 -5.90 8.44
N LEU A 67 -10.60 -5.83 7.57
CA LEU A 67 -11.86 -5.12 7.81
C LEU A 67 -12.92 -5.98 8.50
N ALA A 68 -12.68 -7.29 8.64
CA ALA A 68 -13.61 -8.17 9.36
C ALA A 68 -13.81 -7.68 10.79
N GLU A 69 -15.06 -7.58 11.25
CA GLU A 69 -15.44 -7.19 12.62
C GLU A 69 -15.04 -5.76 13.05
N THR A 70 -14.57 -4.90 12.13
CA THR A 70 -14.10 -3.53 12.45
C THR A 70 -15.20 -2.47 12.49
N GLY A 71 -16.41 -2.79 12.10
CA GLY A 71 -17.50 -1.79 12.02
C GLY A 71 -17.35 -0.81 10.85
N VAL A 72 -16.62 -1.18 9.78
CA VAL A 72 -16.52 -0.38 8.55
C VAL A 72 -17.90 -0.05 7.98
N GLY A 73 -18.14 1.24 7.68
CA GLY A 73 -19.40 1.73 7.14
C GLY A 73 -19.46 1.81 5.62
N ARG A 74 -18.29 1.98 4.98
CA ARG A 74 -18.15 2.00 3.51
C ARG A 74 -16.73 1.66 3.12
N TYR A 75 -16.57 0.78 2.14
CA TYR A 75 -15.30 0.46 1.50
C TYR A 75 -15.21 1.09 0.11
N VAL A 76 -14.09 1.74 -0.19
CA VAL A 76 -13.79 2.25 -1.53
C VAL A 76 -12.42 1.73 -1.95
N GLY A 77 -12.40 0.75 -2.86
CA GLY A 77 -11.18 0.21 -3.46
C GLY A 77 -10.86 0.86 -4.80
N ILE A 78 -9.62 1.25 -4.98
CA ILE A 78 -9.13 1.89 -6.19
C ILE A 78 -7.95 1.09 -6.72
N ASP A 79 -8.02 0.66 -7.98
CA ASP A 79 -6.93 -0.03 -8.65
C ASP A 79 -6.99 0.17 -10.16
N VAL A 80 -5.86 0.13 -10.83
CA VAL A 80 -5.79 0.24 -12.31
C VAL A 80 -6.14 -1.07 -13.01
N SER A 81 -6.11 -2.19 -12.29
CA SER A 81 -6.34 -3.53 -12.82
C SER A 81 -7.81 -3.95 -12.68
N LYS A 82 -8.57 -3.81 -13.77
CA LYS A 82 -9.97 -4.29 -13.79
C LYS A 82 -10.11 -5.77 -13.40
N PRO A 83 -9.23 -6.71 -13.88
CA PRO A 83 -9.31 -8.11 -13.45
C PRO A 83 -9.09 -8.29 -11.94
N ALA A 84 -8.20 -7.51 -11.31
CA ALA A 84 -8.00 -7.56 -9.87
C ALA A 84 -9.24 -7.08 -9.12
N LEU A 85 -9.87 -6.00 -9.58
CA LEU A 85 -11.12 -5.48 -9.00
C LEU A 85 -12.30 -6.46 -9.12
N ASP A 86 -12.34 -7.25 -10.19
CA ASP A 86 -13.38 -8.28 -10.33
C ASP A 86 -13.22 -9.36 -9.25
N VAL A 87 -11.99 -9.76 -8.93
CA VAL A 87 -11.70 -10.67 -7.80
C VAL A 87 -11.97 -9.98 -6.46
N ALA A 88 -11.57 -8.70 -6.30
CA ALA A 88 -11.82 -7.93 -5.08
C ALA A 88 -13.30 -7.88 -4.71
N LYS A 89 -14.18 -7.76 -5.70
CA LYS A 89 -15.63 -7.78 -5.50
C LYS A 89 -16.10 -9.06 -4.80
N GLU A 90 -15.53 -10.21 -5.17
CA GLU A 90 -15.84 -11.49 -4.55
C GLU A 90 -15.24 -11.60 -3.14
N MET A 91 -13.98 -11.16 -2.98
CA MET A 91 -13.28 -11.18 -1.69
C MET A 91 -13.95 -10.33 -0.63
N LEU A 92 -14.52 -9.18 -1.02
CA LEU A 92 -15.17 -8.23 -0.13
C LEU A 92 -16.67 -8.51 0.12
N ALA A 93 -17.26 -9.47 -0.58
CA ALA A 93 -18.71 -9.72 -0.57
C ALA A 93 -19.30 -10.08 0.81
N PHE A 94 -18.48 -10.54 1.76
CA PHE A 94 -18.93 -10.86 3.12
C PHE A 94 -19.01 -9.61 4.04
N LEU A 95 -18.42 -8.48 3.65
CA LEU A 95 -18.54 -7.26 4.41
C LEU A 95 -19.99 -6.73 4.33
N SER A 96 -20.52 -6.31 5.47
CA SER A 96 -21.89 -5.82 5.58
C SER A 96 -22.06 -4.34 5.22
N CYS A 97 -21.06 -3.73 4.56
CA CYS A 97 -21.07 -2.32 4.17
C CYS A 97 -21.16 -2.16 2.64
N PRO A 98 -21.59 -0.99 2.13
CA PRO A 98 -21.46 -0.65 0.73
C PRO A 98 -20.01 -0.75 0.24
N ILE A 99 -19.82 -1.40 -0.91
CA ILE A 99 -18.51 -1.58 -1.56
C ILE A 99 -18.53 -0.84 -2.89
N GLU A 100 -17.58 0.05 -3.07
CA GLU A 100 -17.34 0.78 -4.30
C GLU A 100 -15.95 0.42 -4.84
N LEU A 101 -15.86 0.02 -6.10
CA LEU A 101 -14.60 -0.32 -6.77
C LEU A 101 -14.42 0.59 -7.98
N ARG A 102 -13.29 1.33 -8.03
CA ARG A 102 -12.94 2.28 -9.09
C ARG A 102 -11.73 1.79 -9.87
N CYS A 103 -11.91 1.58 -11.19
CA CYS A 103 -10.81 1.21 -12.08
C CYS A 103 -10.12 2.47 -12.59
N GLN A 104 -9.18 3.01 -11.81
CA GLN A 104 -8.42 4.23 -12.15
C GLN A 104 -7.11 4.33 -11.36
N ASP A 105 -6.24 5.27 -11.75
CA ASP A 105 -5.04 5.62 -11.00
C ASP A 105 -5.43 6.24 -9.64
N PHE A 106 -4.85 5.75 -8.54
CA PHE A 106 -5.19 6.20 -7.20
C PHE A 106 -4.81 7.67 -6.95
N THR A 107 -3.80 8.19 -7.63
CA THR A 107 -3.43 9.60 -7.51
C THR A 107 -4.46 10.51 -8.16
N GLU A 108 -4.97 10.13 -9.36
CA GLU A 108 -6.06 10.84 -10.03
C GLU A 108 -7.35 10.75 -9.22
N ALA A 109 -7.61 9.57 -8.60
CA ALA A 109 -8.77 9.36 -7.75
C ALA A 109 -8.76 10.26 -6.52
N ILE A 110 -7.62 10.38 -5.85
CA ILE A 110 -7.47 11.23 -4.66
C ILE A 110 -7.49 12.73 -5.04
N ASP A 111 -6.89 13.12 -6.16
CA ASP A 111 -6.94 14.51 -6.63
C ASP A 111 -8.37 14.98 -6.90
N ALA A 112 -9.20 14.09 -7.47
CA ALA A 112 -10.62 14.36 -7.79
C ALA A 112 -11.58 13.98 -6.65
N TRP A 113 -11.06 13.60 -5.47
CA TRP A 113 -11.92 13.13 -4.38
C TRP A 113 -12.75 14.26 -3.79
N GLU A 114 -14.06 14.00 -3.65
CA GLU A 114 -14.99 14.89 -2.97
C GLU A 114 -15.50 14.25 -1.66
N GLY A 115 -15.60 15.07 -0.62
CA GLY A 115 -16.02 14.64 0.71
C GLY A 115 -14.86 14.16 1.58
N GLN A 116 -15.21 13.65 2.77
CA GLN A 116 -14.23 13.19 3.77
C GLN A 116 -13.97 11.68 3.65
N LEU A 117 -12.79 11.31 4.08
CA LEU A 117 -12.33 9.94 4.29
C LEU A 117 -11.94 9.78 5.76
N ASP A 118 -12.33 8.69 6.39
CA ASP A 118 -11.95 8.46 7.79
C ASP A 118 -10.62 7.69 7.87
N VAL A 119 -10.42 6.73 6.97
CA VAL A 119 -9.18 5.95 6.89
C VAL A 119 -8.74 5.84 5.44
N VAL A 120 -7.47 6.13 5.18
CA VAL A 120 -6.80 5.88 3.90
C VAL A 120 -5.68 4.87 4.13
N TRP A 121 -5.65 3.83 3.31
CA TRP A 121 -4.62 2.79 3.29
C TRP A 121 -3.94 2.69 1.94
N ILE A 122 -2.61 2.54 1.92
CA ILE A 122 -1.82 2.16 0.74
C ILE A 122 -0.86 1.05 1.16
N GLY A 123 -0.98 -0.12 0.53
CA GLY A 123 -0.09 -1.25 0.76
C GLY A 123 0.75 -1.59 -0.46
N LEU A 124 2.08 -1.47 -0.37
CA LEU A 124 3.06 -1.84 -1.40
C LEU A 124 2.78 -1.24 -2.78
N SER A 125 2.43 0.05 -2.83
CA SER A 125 2.16 0.74 -4.10
C SER A 125 2.62 2.20 -4.12
N PHE A 126 2.81 2.81 -2.95
CA PHE A 126 3.23 4.19 -2.85
C PHE A 126 4.69 4.39 -3.34
N HIS A 127 5.52 3.33 -3.25
CA HIS A 127 6.90 3.32 -3.74
C HIS A 127 7.02 3.50 -5.27
N HIS A 128 5.97 3.31 -6.04
CA HIS A 128 5.95 3.62 -7.47
C HIS A 128 5.96 5.12 -7.77
N LEU A 129 5.63 5.96 -6.80
CA LEU A 129 5.73 7.41 -6.91
C LEU A 129 7.13 7.89 -6.52
N ARG A 130 7.59 8.96 -7.17
CA ARG A 130 8.80 9.68 -6.72
C ARG A 130 8.51 10.49 -5.46
N THR A 131 9.54 10.79 -4.68
CA THR A 131 9.41 11.52 -3.40
C THR A 131 8.55 12.78 -3.48
N PRO A 132 8.68 13.69 -4.49
CA PRO A 132 7.79 14.86 -4.59
C PRO A 132 6.32 14.51 -4.87
N GLU A 133 6.06 13.42 -5.62
CA GLU A 133 4.70 12.96 -5.91
C GLU A 133 4.05 12.37 -4.64
N LYS A 134 4.84 11.62 -3.85
CA LYS A 134 4.42 11.11 -2.53
C LYS A 134 4.04 12.25 -1.60
N ALA A 135 4.90 13.27 -1.48
CA ALA A 135 4.64 14.43 -0.64
C ALA A 135 3.35 15.17 -1.05
N THR A 136 3.12 15.30 -2.37
CA THR A 136 1.90 15.91 -2.92
C THR A 136 0.66 15.09 -2.54
N LEU A 137 0.72 13.77 -2.73
CA LEU A 137 -0.40 12.89 -2.39
C LEU A 137 -0.69 12.88 -0.88
N MET A 138 0.35 12.82 -0.04
CA MET A 138 0.22 12.88 1.43
C MET A 138 -0.52 14.15 1.87
N LYS A 139 -0.16 15.30 1.29
CA LYS A 139 -0.82 16.57 1.58
C LYS A 139 -2.28 16.58 1.14
N LYS A 140 -2.59 15.98 -0.01
CA LYS A 140 -3.98 15.86 -0.47
C LYS A 140 -4.77 14.93 0.42
N VAL A 141 -4.22 13.77 0.81
CA VAL A 141 -4.86 12.82 1.74
C VAL A 141 -5.14 13.50 3.08
N GLU A 142 -4.15 14.21 3.64
CA GLU A 142 -4.32 14.96 4.90
C GLU A 142 -5.53 15.90 4.83
N SER A 143 -5.69 16.66 3.73
CA SER A 143 -6.80 17.59 3.55
C SER A 143 -8.18 16.94 3.44
N LEU A 144 -8.26 15.62 3.20
CA LEU A 144 -9.49 14.84 3.10
C LEU A 144 -9.86 14.16 4.42
N LEU A 145 -8.94 14.10 5.37
CA LEU A 145 -9.14 13.43 6.65
C LEU A 145 -9.71 14.40 7.70
N PRO A 146 -10.68 13.96 8.53
CA PRO A 146 -11.05 14.67 9.74
C PRO A 146 -9.92 14.61 10.79
N ARG A 147 -10.04 15.38 11.88
CA ARG A 147 -9.03 15.39 12.96
C ARG A 147 -8.74 14.01 13.59
N ASP A 148 -9.72 13.12 13.60
CA ASP A 148 -9.59 11.74 14.06
C ASP A 148 -9.39 10.74 12.90
N GLY A 149 -9.10 11.24 11.69
CA GLY A 149 -8.81 10.42 10.52
C GLY A 149 -7.41 9.82 10.55
N LEU A 150 -7.25 8.69 9.85
CA LEU A 150 -6.02 7.90 9.84
C LEU A 150 -5.50 7.75 8.40
N PHE A 151 -4.23 8.05 8.18
CA PHE A 151 -3.53 7.66 6.98
C PHE A 151 -2.50 6.60 7.32
N MET A 152 -2.61 5.43 6.73
CA MET A 152 -1.70 4.32 6.94
C MET A 152 -1.06 3.87 5.64
N ILE A 153 0.21 3.55 5.70
CA ILE A 153 0.95 2.96 4.59
C ILE A 153 1.74 1.74 5.04
N TRP A 154 1.92 0.80 4.13
CA TRP A 154 2.85 -0.31 4.28
C TRP A 154 3.74 -0.35 3.03
N GLU A 155 5.04 -0.03 3.18
CA GLU A 155 5.90 0.28 2.06
C GLU A 155 7.31 -0.26 2.21
N PRO A 156 8.02 -0.52 1.09
CA PRO A 156 9.46 -0.76 1.10
C PRO A 156 10.19 0.37 1.82
N THR A 157 11.06 -0.02 2.74
CA THR A 157 11.80 0.91 3.59
C THR A 157 13.30 0.61 3.51
N CYS A 158 14.13 1.63 3.42
CA CYS A 158 15.57 1.50 3.50
C CYS A 158 16.09 2.02 4.84
N LEU A 159 17.29 1.56 5.22
CA LEU A 159 17.95 2.04 6.43
C LEU A 159 18.45 3.47 6.25
N GLU A 160 18.60 4.19 7.35
CA GLU A 160 19.16 5.54 7.30
C GLU A 160 20.60 5.51 6.74
N GLY A 161 20.82 6.34 5.71
CA GLY A 161 22.09 6.39 5.00
C GLY A 161 22.37 5.23 4.05
N GLU A 162 21.45 4.28 3.89
CA GLU A 162 21.60 3.15 2.97
C GLU A 162 21.51 3.62 1.50
N ALA A 163 22.56 3.36 0.72
CA ALA A 163 22.55 3.63 -0.70
C ALA A 163 21.50 2.75 -1.40
N ARG A 164 20.94 3.26 -2.52
CA ARG A 164 19.93 2.54 -3.29
C ARG A 164 20.41 1.15 -3.72
N GLU A 165 21.64 1.07 -4.18
CA GLU A 165 22.25 -0.18 -4.66
C GLU A 165 22.38 -1.22 -3.54
N ALA A 166 22.73 -0.79 -2.32
CA ALA A 166 22.83 -1.68 -1.16
C ALA A 166 21.46 -2.21 -0.73
N TRP A 167 20.42 -1.34 -0.73
CA TRP A 167 19.06 -1.78 -0.46
C TRP A 167 18.55 -2.77 -1.51
N VAL A 168 18.76 -2.48 -2.81
CA VAL A 168 18.36 -3.38 -3.89
C VAL A 168 19.05 -4.73 -3.74
N GLU A 169 20.33 -4.76 -3.43
CA GLU A 169 21.06 -6.01 -3.24
C GLU A 169 20.53 -6.81 -2.05
N ARG A 170 20.23 -6.14 -0.92
CA ARG A 170 19.63 -6.76 0.27
C ARG A 170 18.24 -7.34 -0.03
N LEU A 171 17.42 -6.63 -0.79
CA LEU A 171 16.12 -7.11 -1.23
C LEU A 171 16.26 -8.28 -2.23
N SER A 172 17.16 -8.17 -3.21
CA SER A 172 17.44 -9.26 -4.16
C SER A 172 17.89 -10.54 -3.46
N GLN A 173 18.74 -10.41 -2.42
CA GLN A 173 19.16 -11.57 -1.62
C GLN A 173 17.99 -12.20 -0.87
N SER A 174 17.09 -11.40 -0.31
CA SER A 174 15.86 -11.89 0.32
C SER A 174 14.98 -12.63 -0.70
N LEU A 175 14.80 -12.06 -1.90
CA LEU A 175 14.02 -12.68 -2.97
C LEU A 175 14.59 -14.02 -3.46
N ARG A 176 15.92 -14.22 -3.43
CA ARG A 176 16.54 -15.49 -3.80
C ARG A 176 16.20 -16.65 -2.86
N SER A 177 15.72 -16.36 -1.66
CA SER A 177 15.22 -17.38 -0.73
C SER A 177 13.81 -17.89 -1.10
N LEU A 178 13.15 -17.25 -2.07
CA LEU A 178 11.80 -17.58 -2.50
C LEU A 178 11.80 -18.74 -3.52
N PRO A 179 10.74 -19.55 -3.59
CA PRO A 179 10.62 -20.62 -4.57
C PRO A 179 10.23 -20.06 -5.96
N LEU A 180 11.04 -19.12 -6.46
CA LEU A 180 10.89 -18.51 -7.77
C LEU A 180 11.78 -19.25 -8.79
N THR A 181 11.32 -19.35 -10.03
CA THR A 181 12.18 -19.73 -11.14
C THR A 181 13.16 -18.60 -11.45
N ASP A 182 14.26 -18.89 -12.17
CA ASP A 182 15.22 -17.85 -12.60
C ASP A 182 14.56 -16.74 -13.44
N GLU A 183 13.57 -17.09 -14.26
CA GLU A 183 12.81 -16.12 -15.06
C GLU A 183 11.95 -15.23 -14.18
N GLU A 184 11.21 -15.80 -13.23
CA GLU A 184 10.39 -15.07 -12.26
C GLU A 184 11.26 -14.13 -11.42
N PHE A 185 12.38 -14.64 -10.91
CA PHE A 185 13.32 -13.81 -10.14
C PHE A 185 13.86 -12.66 -10.98
N THR A 186 14.33 -12.93 -12.21
CA THR A 186 14.90 -11.90 -13.09
C THR A 186 13.89 -10.81 -13.43
N ALA A 187 12.63 -11.19 -13.71
CA ALA A 187 11.57 -10.23 -14.00
C ALA A 187 11.28 -9.33 -12.78
N PHE A 188 11.20 -9.94 -11.60
CA PHE A 188 10.90 -9.22 -10.35
C PHE A 188 12.05 -8.29 -9.95
N ASP A 189 13.29 -8.78 -9.96
CA ASP A 189 14.50 -7.98 -9.66
C ASP A 189 14.68 -6.81 -10.64
N SER A 190 14.40 -7.04 -11.93
CA SER A 190 14.44 -5.99 -12.94
C SER A 190 13.40 -4.89 -12.70
N HIS A 191 12.20 -5.26 -12.25
CA HIS A 191 11.15 -4.31 -11.91
C HIS A 191 11.55 -3.43 -10.71
N ILE A 192 12.00 -4.04 -9.61
CA ILE A 192 12.48 -3.34 -8.42
C ILE A 192 13.57 -2.32 -8.79
N ARG A 193 14.54 -2.74 -9.61
CA ARG A 193 15.64 -1.86 -10.05
C ARG A 193 15.16 -0.68 -10.89
N ALA A 194 14.08 -0.84 -11.65
CA ALA A 194 13.58 0.17 -12.56
C ALA A 194 12.57 1.13 -11.93
N ALA A 195 11.68 0.62 -11.06
CA ALA A 195 10.42 1.28 -10.71
C ALA A 195 10.23 1.59 -9.22
N ASP A 196 11.03 1.01 -8.30
CA ASP A 196 10.82 1.20 -6.87
C ASP A 196 11.61 2.39 -6.32
N PHE A 197 10.90 3.35 -5.78
CA PHE A 197 11.43 4.53 -5.08
C PHE A 197 11.11 4.42 -3.58
N ARG A 198 12.00 3.72 -2.84
CA ARG A 198 11.84 3.54 -1.38
C ARG A 198 12.25 4.82 -0.64
N GLU A 199 11.76 4.91 0.61
CA GLU A 199 12.11 5.99 1.53
C GLU A 199 12.62 5.39 2.84
N THR A 200 13.35 6.19 3.63
CA THR A 200 13.67 5.84 5.01
C THR A 200 12.49 6.19 5.93
N ALA A 201 12.50 5.63 7.14
CA ALA A 201 11.50 5.98 8.15
C ALA A 201 11.52 7.49 8.47
N ALA A 202 12.69 8.12 8.50
CA ALA A 202 12.82 9.55 8.73
C ALA A 202 12.23 10.38 7.61
N ILE A 203 12.38 9.96 6.34
CA ILE A 203 11.81 10.65 5.17
C ILE A 203 10.28 10.53 5.20
N TRP A 204 9.71 9.35 5.49
CA TRP A 204 8.26 9.18 5.65
C TRP A 204 7.69 10.12 6.71
N LYS A 205 8.30 10.16 7.90
CA LYS A 205 7.90 11.06 9.00
C LYS A 205 8.08 12.54 8.65
N GLY A 206 9.13 12.88 7.90
CA GLY A 206 9.36 14.23 7.40
C GLY A 206 8.27 14.71 6.46
N MET A 207 7.95 13.89 5.44
CA MET A 207 6.88 14.19 4.48
C MET A 207 5.52 14.31 5.18
N ALA A 208 5.21 13.45 6.13
CA ALA A 208 3.96 13.50 6.88
C ALA A 208 3.83 14.82 7.66
N ARG A 209 4.89 15.25 8.36
CA ARG A 209 4.91 16.55 9.07
C ARG A 209 4.75 17.72 8.11
N GLU A 210 5.39 17.70 6.94
CA GLU A 210 5.26 18.74 5.92
C GLU A 210 3.86 18.75 5.27
N ALA A 211 3.18 17.60 5.25
CA ALA A 211 1.80 17.49 4.78
C ALA A 211 0.77 18.04 5.78
N GLY A 212 1.12 18.14 7.08
CA GLY A 212 0.24 18.65 8.14
C GLY A 212 -0.11 17.65 9.24
N PHE A 213 0.38 16.41 9.16
CA PHE A 213 0.18 15.42 10.22
C PHE A 213 1.02 15.77 11.46
N GLU A 214 0.39 15.74 12.64
CA GLU A 214 1.04 16.05 13.92
C GLU A 214 1.78 14.84 14.51
N GLN A 215 1.30 13.62 14.21
CA GLN A 215 1.85 12.37 14.73
C GLN A 215 2.21 11.42 13.58
N SER A 216 3.35 10.74 13.73
CA SER A 216 3.91 9.82 12.74
C SER A 216 4.61 8.66 13.43
N ASP A 217 3.96 7.50 13.42
CA ASP A 217 4.42 6.30 14.10
C ASP A 217 4.81 5.22 13.08
N GLN A 218 5.92 4.54 13.31
CA GLN A 218 6.22 3.26 12.66
C GLN A 218 5.70 2.16 13.56
N LEU A 219 4.62 1.52 13.14
CA LEU A 219 3.91 0.51 13.93
C LEU A 219 4.52 -0.89 13.81
N PHE A 220 5.14 -1.16 12.65
CA PHE A 220 5.77 -2.45 12.38
C PHE A 220 6.95 -2.28 11.43
N ALA A 221 7.98 -3.09 11.64
CA ALA A 221 9.02 -3.40 10.68
C ALA A 221 9.45 -4.86 10.90
N PRO A 222 9.61 -5.66 9.84
CA PRO A 222 10.16 -7.01 9.97
C PRO A 222 11.64 -6.96 10.39
N PRO A 223 12.22 -8.09 10.87
CA PRO A 223 13.62 -8.11 11.31
C PRO A 223 14.63 -7.69 10.25
N ASP A 224 14.34 -7.92 8.99
CA ASP A 224 15.16 -7.51 7.85
C ASP A 224 15.00 -6.03 7.48
N GLN A 225 14.02 -5.33 8.05
CA GLN A 225 13.71 -3.92 7.81
C GLN A 225 13.55 -3.56 6.31
N LEU A 226 13.08 -4.51 5.50
CA LEU A 226 12.84 -4.29 4.07
C LEU A 226 11.51 -3.57 3.81
N THR A 227 10.59 -3.64 4.76
CA THR A 227 9.29 -2.93 4.71
C THR A 227 8.98 -2.28 6.04
N GLY A 228 8.00 -1.38 6.07
CA GLY A 228 7.49 -0.79 7.31
C GLY A 228 6.02 -0.39 7.19
N VAL A 229 5.28 -0.54 8.29
CA VAL A 229 3.92 0.00 8.43
C VAL A 229 3.99 1.30 9.21
N TYR A 230 3.41 2.35 8.64
CA TYR A 230 3.38 3.68 9.23
C TYR A 230 1.95 4.17 9.40
N LEU A 231 1.71 4.89 10.47
CA LEU A 231 0.47 5.59 10.77
C LEU A 231 0.74 7.09 10.91
N PHE A 232 -0.06 7.89 10.19
CA PHE A 232 -0.04 9.35 10.23
C PHE A 232 -1.41 9.88 10.65
N ARG A 233 -1.45 10.84 11.56
CA ARG A 233 -2.67 11.43 12.13
C ARG A 233 -2.45 12.84 12.65
N HIS A 234 -3.56 13.59 12.87
CA HIS A 234 -3.54 14.89 13.52
C HIS A 234 -3.30 14.81 15.02
#